data_d284ea2650e2b9a02d03ea0734abc879
#
_entry.id   d284ea2650e2b9a02d03ea0734abc879
#
_cell.length_a   1.000
_cell.length_b   1.000
_cell.length_c   1.000
_cell.angle_alpha   90.00
_cell.angle_beta   90.00
_cell.angle_gamma   90.00
#
_symmetry.space_group_name_H-M   'P 1'
#
loop_
_entity.id
_entity.type
_entity.pdbx_description
1 polymer ?
#
loop_
_entity_poly.entity_id
_entity_poly.type
_entity_poly.pdbx_seq_one_letter_code
_entity_poly.pdbx_strand_id
1 'polypeptide(L)'
;MTLAHEARPRDERPLARLDRDEEGFLLDARDWHPDLIEAFAAEDGLELTQERCEIIHYIRAYFEENLSVPEARTLLKHLHAVWGKDKATRRYLYQLFPRGYGQQACKFAGMRKPRKLMLDV
;
A
#
# COMPACT_ATOMS: atom_id res chain seq x y z
N MET A 1 -18.24 5.88 27.39
CA MET A 1 -17.83 5.94 27.01
C MET A 1 -17.62 5.55 26.73
N THR A 2 -17.31 5.61 26.36
CA THR A 2 -16.77 5.45 25.96
C THR A 2 -16.54 4.80 25.59
N LEU A 3 -16.48 4.52 25.39
CA LEU A 3 -15.99 4.04 25.03
C LEU A 3 -15.69 3.69 24.31
N ALA A 4 -15.92 3.86 23.97
CA ALA A 4 -15.42 3.67 23.27
C ALA A 4 -14.90 3.63 22.76
N HIS A 5 -14.82 4.02 22.74
CA HIS A 5 -14.02 4.10 22.39
C HIS A 5 -13.41 3.60 22.42
N GLU A 6 -13.60 3.39 22.62
CA GLU A 6 -12.96 3.01 22.61
C GLU A 6 -12.44 2.27 22.25
N ALA A 7 -12.54 2.24 22.16
CA ALA A 7 -12.20 1.38 21.74
C ALA A 7 -11.32 1.39 21.09
N ARG A 8 -10.81 1.82 20.96
CA ARG A 8 -9.94 1.73 20.26
C ARG A 8 -9.17 0.77 20.02
N PRO A 9 -9.06 0.16 19.96
CA PRO A 9 -8.13 -0.83 19.73
C PRO A 9 -7.24 -0.58 18.61
N ARG A 10 -7.54 0.37 17.87
CA ARG A 10 -6.72 0.70 16.76
C ARG A 10 -5.37 1.16 17.23
N ASP A 11 -4.32 0.60 16.63
CA ASP A 11 -2.97 1.00 16.94
C ASP A 11 -2.68 2.31 16.24
N GLU A 12 -2.41 3.33 17.01
CA GLU A 12 -2.15 4.64 16.44
C GLU A 12 -0.71 5.07 16.60
N ARG A 13 0.17 4.11 16.84
CA ARG A 13 1.58 4.44 16.95
C ARG A 13 2.10 5.03 15.64
N PRO A 14 2.95 6.04 15.70
CA PRO A 14 3.56 6.58 14.50
C PRO A 14 4.45 5.53 13.83
N LEU A 15 4.63 5.71 12.52
CA LEU A 15 5.40 4.75 11.74
C LEU A 15 6.77 4.46 12.33
N ALA A 16 7.42 5.46 12.88
CA ALA A 16 8.77 5.29 13.43
C ALA A 16 8.81 4.34 14.63
N ARG A 17 7.67 4.05 15.25
CA ARG A 17 7.61 3.18 16.42
C ARG A 17 7.07 1.80 16.12
N LEU A 18 6.71 1.54 14.87
CA LEU A 18 6.23 0.22 14.49
C LEU A 18 7.40 -0.66 14.11
N ASP A 19 7.21 -1.97 14.24
CA ASP A 19 8.24 -2.93 13.85
C ASP A 19 8.29 -3.03 12.34
N ARG A 20 9.46 -2.80 11.78
CA ARG A 20 9.68 -2.77 10.34
C ARG A 20 10.96 -3.53 10.01
N ASP A 21 11.04 -4.00 8.76
CA ASP A 21 12.27 -4.64 8.32
C ASP A 21 13.29 -3.59 7.87
N GLU A 22 14.43 -4.05 7.37
CA GLU A 22 15.53 -3.15 6.98
C GLU A 22 15.15 -2.19 5.89
N GLU A 23 14.18 -2.56 5.06
CA GLU A 23 13.73 -1.73 3.96
C GLU A 23 12.52 -0.88 4.34
N GLY A 24 12.07 -1.00 5.58
CA GLY A 24 10.97 -0.19 6.07
C GLY A 24 9.59 -0.79 5.93
N PHE A 25 9.48 -2.03 5.44
CA PHE A 25 8.18 -2.69 5.36
C PHE A 25 7.72 -3.09 6.76
N LEU A 26 6.42 -2.98 7.01
CA LEU A 26 5.88 -3.46 8.28
C LEU A 26 6.09 -4.96 8.39
N LEU A 27 6.45 -5.40 9.59
CA LEU A 27 6.59 -6.82 9.84
C LEU A 27 5.23 -7.48 10.09
N ASP A 28 4.24 -6.69 10.51
CA ASP A 28 2.90 -7.21 10.77
C ASP A 28 1.89 -6.30 10.10
N ALA A 29 1.18 -6.85 9.12
CA ALA A 29 0.20 -6.06 8.37
C ALA A 29 -0.93 -5.55 9.26
N ARG A 30 -1.14 -6.15 10.43
CA ARG A 30 -2.18 -5.69 11.35
C ARG A 30 -1.85 -4.35 12.00
N ASP A 31 -0.58 -3.95 11.96
CA ASP A 31 -0.17 -2.66 12.53
C ASP A 31 -0.54 -1.48 11.62
N TRP A 32 -1.00 -1.75 10.42
CA TRP A 32 -1.27 -0.69 9.46
C TRP A 32 -2.59 0.03 9.77
N HIS A 33 -2.58 1.34 9.54
CA HIS A 33 -3.82 2.13 9.50
C HIS A 33 -3.64 3.23 8.45
N PRO A 34 -4.75 3.82 7.97
CA PRO A 34 -4.66 4.73 6.82
C PRO A 34 -3.73 5.92 6.98
N ASP A 35 -3.56 6.40 8.20
CA ASP A 35 -2.70 7.56 8.43
C ASP A 35 -1.24 7.25 8.11
N LEU A 36 -0.86 5.97 8.10
CA LEU A 36 0.51 5.61 7.77
C LEU A 36 0.86 5.87 6.31
N ILE A 37 -0.13 5.99 5.44
CA ILE A 37 0.15 6.29 4.04
C ILE A 37 0.91 7.59 3.92
N GLU A 38 0.47 8.63 4.64
CA GLU A 38 1.17 9.91 4.62
C GLU A 38 2.57 9.81 5.19
N ALA A 39 2.73 9.02 6.25
CA ALA A 39 4.03 8.86 6.86
C ALA A 39 5.01 8.15 5.93
N PHE A 40 4.56 7.10 5.26
CA PHE A 40 5.39 6.41 4.27
C PHE A 40 5.75 7.35 3.12
N ALA A 41 4.77 8.13 2.64
CA ALA A 41 5.01 9.05 1.54
C ALA A 41 6.04 10.09 1.93
N ALA A 42 5.97 10.58 3.16
CA ALA A 42 6.93 11.56 3.64
C ALA A 42 8.35 10.99 3.68
N GLU A 43 8.48 9.73 4.07
CA GLU A 43 9.80 9.09 4.08
C GLU A 43 10.42 9.03 2.70
N ASP A 44 9.59 8.82 1.69
CA ASP A 44 10.06 8.66 0.31
C ASP A 44 10.07 9.98 -0.46
N GLY A 45 9.57 11.04 0.14
CA GLY A 45 9.45 12.31 -0.56
C GLY A 45 8.48 12.25 -1.73
N LEU A 46 7.44 11.43 -1.60
CA LEU A 46 6.46 11.23 -2.67
C LEU A 46 5.18 11.98 -2.35
N GLU A 47 4.74 12.79 -3.30
CA GLU A 47 3.48 13.49 -3.14
C GLU A 47 2.31 12.52 -3.27
N LEU A 48 1.36 12.60 -2.36
CA LEU A 48 0.17 11.75 -2.44
C LEU A 48 -0.84 12.39 -3.37
N THR A 49 -1.14 11.71 -4.45
CA THR A 49 -2.20 12.13 -5.35
C THR A 49 -3.38 11.19 -5.17
N GLN A 50 -4.53 11.58 -5.72
CA GLN A 50 -5.70 10.72 -5.62
C GLN A 50 -5.43 9.36 -6.25
N GLU A 51 -4.78 9.33 -7.42
CA GLU A 51 -4.50 8.06 -8.09
C GLU A 51 -3.58 7.17 -7.27
N ARG A 52 -2.56 7.76 -6.66
CA ARG A 52 -1.67 6.98 -5.80
C ARG A 52 -2.41 6.40 -4.61
N CYS A 53 -3.25 7.20 -3.99
CA CYS A 53 -4.03 6.72 -2.86
C CYS A 53 -5.01 5.62 -3.26
N GLU A 54 -5.64 5.75 -4.42
CA GLU A 54 -6.58 4.72 -4.88
C GLU A 54 -5.89 3.38 -5.08
N ILE A 55 -4.67 3.41 -5.62
CA ILE A 55 -3.92 2.17 -5.79
C ILE A 55 -3.57 1.55 -4.45
N ILE A 56 -3.10 2.37 -3.51
CA ILE A 56 -2.72 1.88 -2.19
C ILE A 56 -3.93 1.26 -1.49
N HIS A 57 -5.07 1.94 -1.54
CA HIS A 57 -6.28 1.42 -0.93
C HIS A 57 -6.77 0.14 -1.61
N TYR A 58 -6.62 0.05 -2.92
CA TYR A 58 -6.97 -1.18 -3.63
C TYR A 58 -6.13 -2.36 -3.13
N ILE A 59 -4.82 -2.15 -3.01
CA ILE A 59 -3.92 -3.19 -2.53
C ILE A 59 -4.33 -3.64 -1.13
N ARG A 60 -4.63 -2.68 -0.27
CA ARG A 60 -5.01 -3.01 1.11
C ARG A 60 -6.32 -3.77 1.16
N ALA A 61 -7.32 -3.32 0.42
CA ALA A 61 -8.61 -3.99 0.39
C ALA A 61 -8.49 -5.41 -0.17
N TYR A 62 -7.69 -5.57 -1.21
CA TYR A 62 -7.45 -6.88 -1.78
C TYR A 62 -6.82 -7.82 -0.75
N PHE A 63 -5.82 -7.30 -0.03
CA PHE A 63 -5.16 -8.11 1.00
C PHE A 63 -6.13 -8.51 2.10
N GLU A 64 -6.98 -7.59 2.55
CA GLU A 64 -7.90 -7.90 3.63
C GLU A 64 -8.92 -8.96 3.23
N GLU A 65 -9.23 -9.03 1.95
CA GLU A 65 -10.17 -10.00 1.44
C GLU A 65 -9.51 -11.35 1.12
N ASN A 66 -8.31 -11.31 0.59
CA ASN A 66 -7.65 -12.50 0.06
C ASN A 66 -6.45 -12.96 0.87
N LEU A 67 -6.02 -12.19 1.85
CA LEU A 67 -4.85 -12.46 2.67
C LEU A 67 -3.59 -12.64 1.85
N SER A 68 -3.55 -12.00 0.68
CA SER A 68 -2.37 -12.02 -0.17
C SER A 68 -2.28 -10.70 -0.93
N VAL A 69 -1.07 -10.35 -1.35
CA VAL A 69 -0.81 -9.14 -2.12
C VAL A 69 -1.24 -9.38 -3.56
N PRO A 70 -2.00 -8.46 -4.18
CA PRO A 70 -2.35 -8.66 -5.58
C PRO A 70 -1.11 -8.55 -6.46
N GLU A 71 -1.02 -9.39 -7.47
CA GLU A 71 0.04 -9.26 -8.45
C GLU A 71 -0.17 -7.99 -9.26
N ALA A 72 0.92 -7.48 -9.81
CA ALA A 72 0.84 -6.24 -10.58
C ALA A 72 -0.18 -6.35 -11.72
N ARG A 73 -0.23 -7.50 -12.41
CA ARG A 73 -1.19 -7.64 -13.49
C ARG A 73 -2.64 -7.63 -13.00
N THR A 74 -2.89 -8.11 -11.79
CA THR A 74 -4.22 -8.04 -11.20
C THR A 74 -4.61 -6.58 -10.97
N LEU A 75 -3.67 -5.79 -10.45
CA LEU A 75 -3.90 -4.36 -10.28
C LEU A 75 -4.15 -3.71 -11.63
N LEU A 76 -3.33 -4.00 -12.64
CA LEU A 76 -3.48 -3.37 -13.94
C LEU A 76 -4.82 -3.70 -14.57
N LYS A 77 -5.31 -4.92 -14.37
CA LYS A 77 -6.62 -5.28 -14.87
C LYS A 77 -7.71 -4.44 -14.20
N HIS A 78 -7.59 -4.22 -12.90
CA HIS A 78 -8.51 -3.36 -12.18
C HIS A 78 -8.46 -1.92 -12.73
N LEU A 79 -7.23 -1.39 -12.91
CA LEU A 79 -7.07 -0.04 -13.40
C LEU A 79 -7.62 0.13 -14.81
N HIS A 80 -7.51 -0.92 -15.63
CA HIS A 80 -8.10 -0.89 -16.96
C HIS A 80 -9.60 -0.66 -16.86
N ALA A 81 -10.24 -1.32 -15.90
CA ALA A 81 -11.69 -1.21 -15.75
C ALA A 81 -12.11 0.16 -15.22
N VAL A 82 -11.32 0.75 -14.33
CA VAL A 82 -11.74 2.01 -13.67
C VAL A 82 -11.14 3.27 -14.30
N TRP A 83 -9.97 3.17 -14.92
CA TRP A 83 -9.28 4.35 -15.49
C TRP A 83 -9.10 4.28 -17.00
N GLY A 84 -9.33 3.12 -17.60
CA GLY A 84 -9.12 2.95 -19.03
C GLY A 84 -7.73 2.42 -19.35
N LYS A 85 -7.54 2.01 -20.60
CA LYS A 85 -6.33 1.29 -20.98
C LYS A 85 -5.07 2.15 -20.94
N ASP A 86 -5.19 3.45 -21.16
CA ASP A 86 -4.00 4.30 -21.23
C ASP A 86 -3.29 4.43 -19.90
N LYS A 87 -4.04 4.32 -18.81
CA LYS A 87 -3.48 4.40 -17.47
C LYS A 87 -3.26 3.03 -16.82
N ALA A 88 -3.62 1.97 -17.53
CA ALA A 88 -3.51 0.61 -17.00
C ALA A 88 -2.28 -0.07 -17.57
N THR A 89 -1.12 0.57 -17.43
CA THR A 89 0.14 0.06 -17.96
C THR A 89 1.19 0.08 -16.88
N ARG A 90 2.20 -0.77 -17.05
CA ARG A 90 3.34 -0.76 -16.14
C ARG A 90 4.07 0.56 -16.19
N ARG A 91 4.16 1.17 -17.38
CA ARG A 91 4.81 2.45 -17.50
C ARG A 91 4.14 3.48 -16.60
N TYR A 92 2.82 3.56 -16.65
CA TYR A 92 2.10 4.53 -15.84
C TYR A 92 2.24 4.22 -14.35
N LEU A 93 2.19 2.93 -14.01
CA LEU A 93 2.36 2.51 -12.63
C LEU A 93 3.73 2.96 -12.10
N TYR A 94 4.78 2.83 -12.91
CA TYR A 94 6.11 3.27 -12.49
C TYR A 94 6.23 4.79 -12.45
N GLN A 95 5.41 5.50 -13.21
CA GLN A 95 5.37 6.96 -13.07
C GLN A 95 4.76 7.36 -11.74
N LEU A 96 3.73 6.63 -11.32
CA LEU A 96 3.09 6.91 -10.03
C LEU A 96 3.97 6.47 -8.86
N PHE A 97 4.64 5.35 -9.00
CA PHE A 97 5.49 4.80 -7.94
C PHE A 97 6.89 4.54 -8.50
N PRO A 98 7.74 5.59 -8.53
CA PRO A 98 9.04 5.47 -9.20
C PRO A 98 9.95 4.39 -8.63
N ARG A 99 9.78 4.03 -7.37
CA ARG A 99 10.59 2.99 -6.76
C ARG A 99 10.00 1.61 -6.97
N GLY A 100 8.87 1.52 -7.64
CA GLY A 100 8.27 0.26 -8.02
C GLY A 100 7.06 -0.12 -7.21
N TYR A 101 6.27 -1.01 -7.79
CA TYR A 101 5.03 -1.46 -7.18
C TYR A 101 5.25 -2.02 -5.78
N GLY A 102 6.23 -2.92 -5.63
CA GLY A 102 6.51 -3.53 -4.34
C GLY A 102 7.14 -2.58 -3.35
N GLN A 103 8.11 -1.80 -3.82
CA GLN A 103 8.89 -0.93 -2.94
C GLN A 103 8.15 0.31 -2.49
N GLN A 104 7.07 0.66 -3.15
CA GLN A 104 6.29 1.82 -2.73
C GLN A 104 4.82 1.48 -2.54
N ALA A 105 4.13 1.07 -3.59
CA ALA A 105 2.67 0.89 -3.48
C ALA A 105 2.31 -0.17 -2.45
N CYS A 106 2.95 -1.33 -2.49
CA CYS A 106 2.65 -2.39 -1.54
C CYS A 106 3.13 -2.03 -0.14
N LYS A 107 4.30 -1.41 -0.04
CA LYS A 107 4.84 -0.99 1.25
C LYS A 107 3.89 0.00 1.94
N PHE A 108 3.40 0.99 1.19
CA PHE A 108 2.50 2.00 1.76
C PHE A 108 1.17 1.40 2.18
N ALA A 109 0.78 0.27 1.58
CA ALA A 109 -0.46 -0.42 1.94
C ALA A 109 -0.27 -1.33 3.15
N GLY A 110 0.93 -1.34 3.73
CA GLY A 110 1.20 -2.10 4.95
C GLY A 110 1.50 -3.56 4.72
N MET A 111 1.89 -3.92 3.50
CA MET A 111 2.25 -5.30 3.20
C MET A 111 3.64 -5.58 3.72
N ARG A 112 3.88 -6.84 4.08
CA ARG A 112 5.24 -7.29 4.28
C ARG A 112 5.92 -7.31 2.93
N LYS A 113 7.26 -7.33 2.92
CA LYS A 113 7.98 -7.29 1.67
C LYS A 113 7.51 -8.42 0.75
N PRO A 114 6.94 -8.09 -0.42
CA PRO A 114 6.44 -9.14 -1.31
C PRO A 114 7.58 -9.93 -1.92
N ARG A 115 7.30 -11.18 -2.22
CA ARG A 115 8.28 -11.99 -2.91
C ARG A 115 8.49 -11.45 -4.31
N LYS A 116 9.72 -11.59 -4.79
CA LYS A 116 10.06 -11.05 -6.09
C LYS A 116 9.16 -11.57 -7.20
N LEU A 117 8.82 -12.85 -7.14
CA LEU A 117 7.99 -13.47 -8.17
C LEU A 117 6.60 -12.87 -8.26
N MET A 118 6.10 -12.32 -7.17
CA MET A 118 4.77 -11.73 -7.18
C MET A 118 4.71 -10.40 -7.91
N LEU A 119 5.86 -9.77 -8.06
CA LEU A 119 5.95 -8.46 -8.69
C LEU A 119 6.41 -8.52 -10.13
N ASP A 120 6.98 -9.64 -10.49
CA ASP A 120 7.60 -9.82 -11.79
C ASP A 120 6.58 -10.41 -12.75
N VAL A 121 5.85 -9.57 -13.41
CA VAL A 121 4.77 -10.04 -14.29
C VAL A 121 4.91 -9.51 -15.69
#